data_c0e4e3b4a39c1215e449f321896cb5d3
#
_entry.id   c0e4e3b4a39c1215e449f321896cb5d3
#
_cell.length_a   1.000
_cell.length_b   1.000
_cell.length_c   1.000
_cell.angle_alpha   90.00
_cell.angle_beta   90.00
_cell.angle_gamma   90.00
#
_symmetry.space_group_name_H-M   'P 1'
#
loop_
_entity.id
_entity.type
_entity.pdbx_description
1 polymer ?
#
loop_
_entity_poly.entity_id
_entity_poly.type
_entity_poly.pdbx_seq_one_letter_code
_entity_poly.pdbx_strand_id
1 'polypeptide(L)'
;RSQVMETSLEDANIVGNIYFANYYAWQGRVPDRYFYDLIPEYFQGTGDRGELICLNCRVDHLREAMPFDRIEVHMALKALKKCHATLYFEYFKSDPNGPSLKLATGKQEVVWVRRDARKNPEPHPFPSVFKKPFKSPLWINTPIECTSGRYPD
;
A
#
# COMPACT_ATOMS: atom_id res chain seq x y z
N ARG A 1 5.22 -5.91 5.07
CA ARG A 1 6.40 -5.17 4.63
C ARG A 1 6.32 -3.71 5.06
N SER A 2 7.43 -3.09 5.39
CA SER A 2 7.50 -1.67 5.70
C SER A 2 8.46 -0.94 4.76
N GLN A 3 8.19 0.33 4.55
CA GLN A 3 9.05 1.26 3.85
C GLN A 3 9.05 2.59 4.59
N VAL A 4 10.21 3.22 4.70
CA VAL A 4 10.37 4.54 5.33
C VAL A 4 10.34 5.62 4.27
N MET A 5 9.56 6.68 4.53
CA MET A 5 9.47 7.90 3.74
C MET A 5 9.97 9.05 4.60
N GLU A 6 10.96 9.78 4.12
CA GLU A 6 11.42 11.02 4.73
C GLU A 6 10.66 12.18 4.08
N THR A 7 10.03 13.01 4.89
CA THR A 7 9.23 14.14 4.40
C THR A 7 10.02 15.43 4.38
N SER A 8 9.63 16.34 3.52
CA SER A 8 10.25 17.65 3.33
C SER A 8 9.20 18.76 3.29
N LEU A 9 9.63 20.00 3.10
CA LEU A 9 8.72 21.13 2.89
C LEU A 9 7.91 20.99 1.59
N GLU A 10 8.43 20.30 0.59
CA GLU A 10 7.73 20.04 -0.67
C GLU A 10 6.48 19.17 -0.49
N ASP A 11 6.46 18.36 0.57
CA ASP A 11 5.35 17.47 0.90
C ASP A 11 4.22 18.18 1.65
N ALA A 12 4.47 19.44 2.08
CA ALA A 12 3.52 20.20 2.89
C ALA A 12 2.47 20.92 2.04
N ASN A 13 1.33 21.15 2.66
CA ASN A 13 0.29 22.03 2.12
C ASN A 13 0.45 23.47 2.67
N ILE A 14 -0.46 24.37 2.27
CA ILE A 14 -0.42 25.78 2.66
C ILE A 14 -0.56 26.01 4.19
N VAL A 15 -1.14 25.08 4.93
CA VAL A 15 -1.25 25.15 6.40
C VAL A 15 -0.05 24.54 7.13
N GLY A 16 0.91 24.00 6.39
CA GLY A 16 2.18 23.53 6.92
C GLY A 16 2.24 22.08 7.39
N ASN A 17 1.15 21.30 7.25
CA ASN A 17 1.18 19.86 7.48
C ASN A 17 1.37 19.09 6.16
N ILE A 18 1.67 17.81 6.24
CA ILE A 18 1.87 16.96 5.05
C ILE A 18 0.57 16.87 4.26
N TYR A 19 0.68 17.19 2.95
CA TYR A 19 -0.46 17.16 2.05
C TYR A 19 -1.01 15.73 1.90
N PHE A 20 -2.31 15.56 2.05
CA PHE A 20 -2.96 14.25 2.09
C PHE A 20 -2.70 13.39 0.85
N ALA A 21 -2.48 14.00 -0.32
CA ALA A 21 -2.18 13.26 -1.55
C ALA A 21 -0.89 12.44 -1.47
N ASN A 22 0.07 12.82 -0.62
CA ASN A 22 1.29 12.07 -0.41
C ASN A 22 1.03 10.68 0.17
N TYR A 23 0.03 10.54 1.03
CA TYR A 23 -0.35 9.23 1.58
C TYR A 23 -0.78 8.26 0.50
N TYR A 24 -1.53 8.74 -0.51
CA TYR A 24 -1.92 7.93 -1.66
C TYR A 24 -0.72 7.57 -2.54
N ALA A 25 0.20 8.50 -2.75
CA ALA A 25 1.43 8.25 -3.50
C ALA A 25 2.30 7.19 -2.79
N TRP A 26 2.46 7.28 -1.48
CA TRP A 26 3.19 6.28 -0.70
C TRP A 26 2.49 4.92 -0.71
N GLN A 27 1.15 4.91 -0.65
CA GLN A 27 0.35 3.69 -0.75
C GLN A 27 0.51 2.99 -2.10
N GLY A 28 0.79 3.71 -3.18
CA GLY A 28 1.16 3.15 -4.47
C GLY A 28 2.60 2.61 -4.50
N ARG A 29 3.57 3.38 -3.98
CA ARG A 29 5.01 3.01 -4.03
C ARG A 29 5.35 1.74 -3.26
N VAL A 30 4.69 1.50 -2.12
CA VAL A 30 5.00 0.33 -1.27
C VAL A 30 4.66 -0.99 -1.96
N PRO A 31 3.48 -1.17 -2.57
CA PRO A 31 3.18 -2.35 -3.38
C PRO A 31 4.10 -2.49 -4.59
N ASP A 32 4.33 -1.40 -5.34
CA ASP A 32 5.18 -1.44 -6.53
C ASP A 32 6.57 -1.97 -6.20
N ARG A 33 7.17 -1.45 -5.14
CA ARG A 33 8.48 -1.92 -4.67
C ARG A 33 8.44 -3.36 -4.21
N TYR A 34 7.40 -3.74 -3.48
CA TYR A 34 7.23 -5.11 -3.01
C TYR A 34 7.11 -6.10 -4.18
N PHE A 35 6.28 -5.79 -5.17
CA PHE A 35 6.08 -6.65 -6.32
C PHE A 35 7.32 -6.70 -7.21
N TYR A 36 8.03 -5.57 -7.36
CA TYR A 36 9.31 -5.56 -8.06
C TYR A 36 10.34 -6.49 -7.41
N ASP A 37 10.45 -6.47 -6.09
CA ASP A 37 11.38 -7.33 -5.36
C ASP A 37 10.97 -8.81 -5.43
N LEU A 38 9.67 -9.09 -5.57
CA LEU A 38 9.14 -10.45 -5.59
C LEU A 38 9.23 -11.10 -6.97
N ILE A 39 9.01 -10.32 -8.02
CA ILE A 39 8.92 -10.76 -9.41
C ILE A 39 9.56 -9.75 -10.37
N PRO A 40 10.87 -9.46 -10.23
CA PRO A 40 11.54 -8.44 -11.04
C PRO A 40 11.41 -8.69 -12.54
N GLU A 41 11.32 -9.95 -12.97
CA GLU A 41 11.15 -10.34 -14.36
C GLU A 41 9.89 -9.77 -15.02
N TYR A 42 8.84 -9.50 -14.27
CA TYR A 42 7.61 -8.89 -14.79
C TYR A 42 7.77 -7.39 -15.11
N PHE A 43 8.77 -6.75 -14.50
CA PHE A 43 9.05 -5.32 -14.70
C PHE A 43 10.19 -5.05 -15.69
N GLN A 44 11.07 -6.03 -15.91
CA GLN A 44 12.28 -5.88 -16.72
C GLN A 44 12.13 -6.44 -18.15
N GLY A 45 11.09 -7.22 -18.44
CA GLY A 45 11.06 -8.08 -19.59
C GLY A 45 10.35 -7.55 -20.83
N THR A 46 10.77 -8.05 -21.95
CA THR A 46 10.06 -8.17 -23.22
C THR A 46 9.22 -9.43 -23.14
N GLY A 47 7.96 -9.38 -22.78
CA GLY A 47 7.16 -10.59 -22.69
C GLY A 47 5.78 -10.31 -22.09
N ASP A 48 5.12 -11.36 -21.75
CA ASP A 48 3.77 -11.45 -21.22
C ASP A 48 3.68 -10.76 -19.83
N ARG A 49 3.70 -9.42 -19.86
CA ARG A 49 3.75 -8.60 -18.66
C ARG A 49 2.40 -8.57 -17.98
N GLY A 50 2.40 -8.92 -16.69
CA GLY A 50 1.31 -8.56 -15.82
C GLY A 50 1.56 -7.20 -15.19
N GLU A 51 0.50 -6.51 -14.85
CA GLU A 51 0.53 -5.23 -14.13
C GLU A 51 -0.57 -5.18 -13.08
N LEU A 52 -0.36 -4.37 -12.05
CA LEU A 52 -1.35 -4.10 -11.04
C LEU A 52 -2.10 -2.82 -11.38
N ILE A 53 -3.42 -2.92 -11.43
CA ILE A 53 -4.29 -1.76 -11.57
C ILE A 53 -4.99 -1.53 -10.24
N CYS A 54 -4.92 -0.31 -9.72
CA CYS A 54 -5.66 0.11 -8.54
C CYS A 54 -7.12 0.36 -8.93
N LEU A 55 -8.03 -0.37 -8.29
CA LEU A 55 -9.48 -0.22 -8.48
C LEU A 55 -10.06 0.76 -7.47
N ASN A 56 -9.54 0.75 -6.25
CA ASN A 56 -10.04 1.57 -5.16
C ASN A 56 -8.88 1.83 -4.19
N CYS A 57 -8.82 3.05 -3.67
CA CYS A 57 -7.82 3.47 -2.72
C CYS A 57 -8.46 4.40 -1.69
N ARG A 58 -8.26 4.10 -0.40
CA ARG A 58 -8.77 4.87 0.72
C ARG A 58 -7.68 5.08 1.76
N VAL A 59 -7.66 6.27 2.36
CA VAL A 59 -6.84 6.61 3.51
C VAL A 59 -7.72 7.29 4.55
N ASP A 60 -7.66 6.80 5.77
CA ASP A 60 -8.35 7.37 6.93
C ASP A 60 -7.30 8.01 7.84
N HIS A 61 -7.32 9.34 7.92
CA HIS A 61 -6.36 10.12 8.70
C HIS A 61 -6.76 10.20 10.16
N LEU A 62 -5.82 9.89 11.05
CA LEU A 62 -6.00 9.92 12.50
C LEU A 62 -5.27 11.10 13.13
N ARG A 63 -4.11 11.46 12.59
CA ARG A 63 -3.23 12.54 13.08
C ARG A 63 -2.49 13.17 11.94
N GLU A 64 -2.06 14.40 12.15
CA GLU A 64 -1.26 15.14 11.18
C GLU A 64 0.20 14.69 11.21
N ALA A 65 0.83 14.71 10.05
CA ALA A 65 2.27 14.62 9.89
C ALA A 65 2.80 15.99 9.48
N MET A 66 4.03 16.26 9.88
CA MET A 66 4.72 17.53 9.62
C MET A 66 5.90 17.31 8.68
N PRO A 67 6.36 18.35 7.96
CA PRO A 67 7.63 18.30 7.25
C PRO A 67 8.77 17.84 8.16
N PHE A 68 9.68 17.06 7.60
CA PHE A 68 10.81 16.43 8.27
C PHE A 68 10.45 15.27 9.22
N ASP A 69 9.17 14.91 9.30
CA ASP A 69 8.78 13.66 9.94
C ASP A 69 9.25 12.46 9.11
N ARG A 70 9.66 11.43 9.81
CA ARG A 70 9.99 10.14 9.22
C ARG A 70 8.77 9.23 9.31
N ILE A 71 8.18 8.93 8.17
CA ILE A 71 6.94 8.15 8.07
C ILE A 71 7.28 6.71 7.68
N GLU A 72 6.89 5.77 8.51
CA GLU A 72 6.99 4.35 8.21
C GLU A 72 5.63 3.82 7.74
N VAL A 73 5.61 3.30 6.51
CA VAL A 73 4.40 2.73 5.90
C VAL A 73 4.48 1.22 5.94
N HIS A 74 3.55 0.60 6.64
CA HIS A 74 3.42 -0.85 6.74
C HIS A 74 2.33 -1.32 5.80
N MET A 75 2.60 -2.38 5.04
CA MET A 75 1.65 -3.01 4.14
C MET A 75 1.43 -4.47 4.49
N ALA A 76 0.17 -4.89 4.52
CA ALA A 76 -0.24 -6.28 4.67
C ALA A 76 -1.20 -6.69 3.55
N LEU A 77 -1.09 -7.93 3.09
CA LEU A 77 -2.07 -8.54 2.20
C LEU A 77 -3.22 -9.09 3.06
N LYS A 78 -4.40 -8.49 2.93
CA LYS A 78 -5.58 -8.91 3.69
C LYS A 78 -6.37 -10.02 3.02
N ALA A 79 -6.47 -9.96 1.70
CA ALA A 79 -7.18 -10.97 0.91
C ALA A 79 -6.53 -11.12 -0.46
N LEU A 80 -6.47 -12.35 -0.95
CA LEU A 80 -6.03 -12.69 -2.29
C LEU A 80 -7.08 -13.59 -2.94
N LYS A 81 -7.69 -13.09 -4.01
CA LYS A 81 -8.60 -13.84 -4.88
C LYS A 81 -7.87 -14.21 -6.16
N LYS A 82 -8.57 -14.83 -7.11
CA LYS A 82 -7.96 -15.30 -8.36
C LYS A 82 -7.16 -14.20 -9.09
N CYS A 83 -7.73 -13.02 -9.26
CA CYS A 83 -7.11 -11.88 -9.95
C CYS A 83 -7.20 -10.56 -9.17
N HIS A 84 -7.78 -10.55 -7.97
CA HIS A 84 -7.94 -9.37 -7.12
C HIS A 84 -7.24 -9.57 -5.79
N ALA A 85 -6.66 -8.50 -5.25
CA ALA A 85 -6.09 -8.48 -3.91
C ALA A 85 -6.54 -7.24 -3.15
N THR A 86 -6.66 -7.40 -1.83
CA THR A 86 -6.90 -6.31 -0.89
C THR A 86 -5.65 -6.11 -0.06
N LEU A 87 -5.09 -4.92 -0.15
CA LEU A 87 -3.94 -4.47 0.61
C LEU A 87 -4.41 -3.55 1.73
N TYR A 88 -3.82 -3.69 2.89
CA TYR A 88 -4.06 -2.84 4.05
C TYR A 88 -2.78 -2.13 4.45
N PHE A 89 -2.89 -0.87 4.87
CA PHE A 89 -1.76 -0.01 5.20
C PHE A 89 -1.92 0.62 6.57
N GLU A 90 -0.80 0.80 7.25
CA GLU A 90 -0.70 1.62 8.43
C GLU A 90 0.49 2.55 8.29
N TYR A 91 0.28 3.80 8.70
CA TYR A 91 1.27 4.87 8.62
C TYR A 91 1.65 5.27 10.02
N PHE A 92 2.94 5.27 10.31
CA PHE A 92 3.47 5.63 11.61
C PHE A 92 4.51 6.73 11.46
N LYS A 93 4.47 7.71 12.34
CA LYS A 93 5.60 8.60 12.57
C LYS A 93 6.59 7.86 13.47
N SER A 94 7.82 7.68 12.98
CA SER A 94 8.90 7.10 13.76
C SER A 94 9.41 8.14 14.77
N ASP A 95 9.47 7.77 16.04
CA ASP A 95 10.11 8.55 17.07
C ASP A 95 11.40 7.83 17.49
N PRO A 96 12.59 8.44 17.34
CA PRO A 96 13.86 7.84 17.77
C PRO A 96 13.94 7.61 19.29
N ASN A 97 13.15 8.37 20.06
CA ASN A 97 13.21 8.41 21.51
C ASN A 97 11.94 7.90 22.19
N GLY A 98 10.97 7.41 21.44
CA GLY A 98 9.68 7.00 21.96
C GLY A 98 8.93 6.00 21.08
N PRO A 99 7.70 5.65 21.45
CA PRO A 99 6.87 4.78 20.66
C PRO A 99 6.43 5.46 19.35
N SER A 100 6.40 4.70 18.26
CA SER A 100 5.89 5.19 16.98
C SER A 100 4.41 5.58 17.08
N LEU A 101 4.07 6.73 16.50
CA LEU A 101 2.73 7.29 16.54
C LEU A 101 1.96 6.93 15.27
N LYS A 102 0.82 6.26 15.39
CA LYS A 102 -0.03 5.95 14.23
C LYS A 102 -0.69 7.23 13.70
N LEU A 103 -0.46 7.52 12.41
CA LEU A 103 -0.96 8.70 11.72
C LEU A 103 -2.20 8.43 10.88
N ALA A 104 -2.25 7.28 10.21
CA ALA A 104 -3.32 6.92 9.30
C ALA A 104 -3.43 5.41 9.12
N THR A 105 -4.54 4.99 8.56
CA THR A 105 -4.72 3.65 7.98
C THR A 105 -5.13 3.77 6.53
N GLY A 106 -4.85 2.74 5.73
CA GLY A 106 -5.20 2.72 4.32
C GLY A 106 -5.71 1.36 3.86
N LYS A 107 -6.52 1.38 2.81
CA LYS A 107 -6.98 0.20 2.10
C LYS A 107 -6.85 0.43 0.61
N GLN A 108 -6.39 -0.58 -0.12
CA GLN A 108 -6.30 -0.53 -1.57
C GLN A 108 -6.79 -1.86 -2.15
N GLU A 109 -7.62 -1.77 -3.16
CA GLU A 109 -8.06 -2.91 -3.95
C GLU A 109 -7.37 -2.87 -5.29
N VAL A 110 -6.69 -3.95 -5.64
CA VAL A 110 -5.92 -4.07 -6.87
C VAL A 110 -6.36 -5.29 -7.67
N VAL A 111 -6.23 -5.20 -8.98
CA VAL A 111 -6.44 -6.31 -9.90
C VAL A 111 -5.15 -6.56 -10.68
N TRP A 112 -4.80 -7.84 -10.81
CA TRP A 112 -3.74 -8.28 -11.69
C TRP A 112 -4.29 -8.43 -13.10
N VAL A 113 -3.69 -7.75 -14.07
CA VAL A 113 -4.12 -7.78 -15.46
C VAL A 113 -2.96 -8.13 -16.39
N ARG A 114 -3.30 -8.65 -17.56
CA ARG A 114 -2.41 -8.70 -18.72
C ARG A 114 -3.06 -7.94 -19.84
N ARG A 115 -2.26 -7.43 -20.76
CA ARG A 115 -2.81 -6.74 -21.93
C ARG A 115 -2.99 -7.71 -23.08
N ASP A 116 -4.16 -7.65 -23.72
CA ASP A 116 -4.44 -8.37 -24.96
C ASP A 116 -3.62 -7.81 -26.14
N ALA A 117 -3.78 -8.41 -27.31
CA ALA A 117 -3.13 -7.98 -28.56
C ALA A 117 -3.48 -6.52 -28.95
N ARG A 118 -4.61 -5.99 -28.46
CA ARG A 118 -5.07 -4.60 -28.66
C ARG A 118 -4.64 -3.66 -27.54
N LYS A 119 -3.81 -4.15 -26.59
CA LYS A 119 -3.34 -3.45 -25.40
C LYS A 119 -4.43 -3.13 -24.36
N ASN A 120 -5.61 -3.77 -24.43
CA ASN A 120 -6.63 -3.65 -23.41
C ASN A 120 -6.25 -4.48 -22.18
N PRO A 121 -6.45 -3.95 -20.95
CA PRO A 121 -6.18 -4.70 -19.73
C PRO A 121 -7.28 -5.75 -19.51
N GLU A 122 -6.88 -7.01 -19.34
CA GLU A 122 -7.77 -8.12 -18.98
C GLU A 122 -7.37 -8.71 -17.64
N PRO A 123 -8.33 -8.94 -16.71
CA PRO A 123 -8.05 -9.61 -15.45
C PRO A 123 -7.42 -10.98 -15.67
N HIS A 124 -6.28 -11.22 -15.01
CA HIS A 124 -5.54 -12.47 -15.14
C HIS A 124 -5.19 -13.02 -13.74
N PRO A 125 -5.16 -14.34 -13.55
CA PRO A 125 -4.77 -14.91 -12.28
C PRO A 125 -3.39 -14.42 -11.83
N PHE A 126 -3.26 -14.13 -10.53
CA PHE A 126 -1.97 -13.82 -9.94
C PHE A 126 -0.96 -14.96 -10.18
N PRO A 127 0.29 -14.65 -10.49
CA PRO A 127 1.36 -15.64 -10.51
C PRO A 127 1.43 -16.44 -9.20
N SER A 128 1.83 -17.71 -9.29
CA SER A 128 1.85 -18.62 -8.13
C SER A 128 2.74 -18.14 -6.98
N VAL A 129 3.74 -17.32 -7.27
CA VAL A 129 4.64 -16.72 -6.26
C VAL A 129 3.89 -15.87 -5.25
N PHE A 130 2.77 -15.23 -5.64
CA PHE A 130 1.92 -14.45 -4.73
C PHE A 130 1.12 -15.31 -3.74
N LYS A 131 0.99 -16.59 -4.02
CA LYS A 131 0.31 -17.56 -3.14
C LYS A 131 1.21 -18.04 -2.00
N LYS A 132 2.51 -17.75 -2.04
CA LYS A 132 3.41 -18.06 -0.93
C LYS A 132 3.05 -17.13 0.24
N PRO A 133 2.99 -17.66 1.48
CA PRO A 133 2.62 -16.84 2.61
C PRO A 133 3.55 -15.63 2.71
N PHE A 134 2.97 -14.48 2.91
CA PHE A 134 3.67 -13.23 3.22
C PHE A 134 4.55 -13.50 4.46
N LYS A 135 5.81 -13.79 4.26
CA LYS A 135 6.79 -13.91 5.35
C LYS A 135 7.10 -12.50 5.87
N SER A 136 6.16 -11.94 6.61
CA SER A 136 6.44 -10.82 7.49
C SER A 136 6.18 -11.28 8.92
N PRO A 137 7.19 -11.29 9.80
CA PRO A 137 7.08 -11.87 11.14
C PRO A 137 6.15 -11.10 12.08
N LEU A 138 5.66 -9.92 11.73
CA LEU A 138 5.03 -9.00 12.67
C LEU A 138 3.53 -8.78 12.49
N TRP A 139 2.88 -9.26 11.40
CA TRP A 139 1.51 -8.83 11.07
C TRP A 139 0.47 -9.95 10.92
N ILE A 140 0.86 -11.22 11.05
CA ILE A 140 -0.05 -12.35 10.86
C ILE A 140 -0.94 -12.63 12.09
N ASN A 141 -0.63 -12.09 13.26
CA ASN A 141 -1.25 -12.48 14.52
C ASN A 141 -2.06 -11.40 15.25
N THR A 142 -2.30 -10.25 14.67
CA THR A 142 -3.22 -9.30 15.29
C THR A 142 -4.59 -9.43 14.63
N PRO A 143 -5.62 -9.96 15.31
CA PRO A 143 -6.98 -9.89 14.82
C PRO A 143 -7.33 -8.41 14.67
N ILE A 144 -7.61 -7.99 13.43
CA ILE A 144 -8.20 -6.68 13.22
C ILE A 144 -9.65 -6.82 13.66
N GLU A 145 -9.94 -6.39 14.89
CA GLU A 145 -11.31 -6.20 15.32
C GLU A 145 -11.94 -5.17 14.38
N CYS A 146 -12.82 -5.67 13.51
CA CYS A 146 -13.73 -4.85 12.76
C CYS A 146 -14.70 -4.22 13.77
N THR A 147 -14.34 -3.08 14.36
CA THR A 147 -15.34 -2.24 14.99
C THR A 147 -16.25 -1.77 13.86
N SER A 148 -17.45 -2.30 13.84
CA SER A 148 -18.55 -1.89 12.98
C SER A 148 -18.96 -0.47 13.37
N GLY A 149 -18.23 0.51 12.86
CA GLY A 149 -18.66 1.89 12.85
C GLY A 149 -19.79 2.01 11.83
N ARG A 150 -21.03 2.11 12.31
CA ARG A 150 -22.16 2.55 11.47
C ARG A 150 -21.82 3.96 11.00
N TYR A 151 -21.84 4.15 9.70
CA TYR A 151 -21.87 5.48 9.12
C TYR A 151 -23.26 6.05 9.38
N PRO A 152 -23.40 7.29 9.89
CA PRO A 152 -24.66 7.99 9.85
C PRO A 152 -25.00 8.27 8.38
N ASP A 153 -26.28 8.10 8.06
CA ASP A 153 -26.90 8.40 6.76
C ASP A 153 -26.72 9.87 6.34
#